data_98a1ebc0fdf92a2937852b69cc8afa48
#
_entry.id   98a1ebc0fdf92a2937852b69cc8afa48
#
_cell.length_a   1.000
_cell.length_b   1.000
_cell.length_c   1.000
_cell.angle_alpha   90.00
_cell.angle_beta   90.00
_cell.angle_gamma   90.00
#
_symmetry.space_group_name_H-M   'P 1'
#
loop_
_entity.id
_entity.type
_entity.pdbx_description
1 polymer ?
#
loop_
_entity_poly.entity_id
_entity_poly.type
_entity_poly.pdbx_seq_one_letter_code
_entity_poly.pdbx_strand_id
1 'polypeptide(L)'
;MKLTEAQINSLRVTLIIFEERLDEIIGLCETDEKKGILYHIKNNLTEQETRQIKDRIAEFKKVIGQLTQQLNLEKEKSYTKKIISGYFSILWVGLCSLESKRLENYGEVDESVEKELDPIANRLTRSVLEIIRSLKSS
;
A
#
# COMPACT_ATOMS: atom_id res chain seq x y z
N MET A 1 11.95 21.86 -20.05
CA MET A 1 12.63 20.61 -19.60
C MET A 1 12.50 19.55 -20.68
N LYS A 2 13.61 19.04 -21.16
CA LYS A 2 13.57 17.93 -22.11
C LYS A 2 13.75 16.61 -21.37
N LEU A 3 12.72 15.80 -21.39
CA LEU A 3 12.72 14.48 -20.73
C LEU A 3 12.36 13.41 -21.75
N THR A 4 12.96 12.24 -21.61
CA THR A 4 12.56 11.07 -22.39
C THR A 4 11.21 10.56 -21.91
N GLU A 5 10.53 9.77 -22.73
CA GLU A 5 9.26 9.15 -22.36
C GLU A 5 9.41 8.27 -21.11
N ALA A 6 10.50 7.51 -21.00
CA ALA A 6 10.78 6.70 -19.83
C ALA A 6 10.97 7.54 -18.56
N GLN A 7 11.65 8.68 -18.68
CA GLN A 7 11.82 9.60 -17.56
C GLN A 7 10.48 10.21 -17.13
N ILE A 8 9.64 10.61 -18.07
CA ILE A 8 8.29 11.14 -17.79
C ILE A 8 7.45 10.09 -17.06
N ASN A 9 7.47 8.84 -17.52
CA ASN A 9 6.73 7.75 -16.88
C ASN A 9 7.21 7.50 -15.45
N SER A 10 8.52 7.53 -15.23
CA SER A 10 9.10 7.37 -13.89
C SER A 10 8.65 8.49 -12.95
N LEU A 11 8.67 9.73 -13.42
CA LEU A 11 8.21 10.88 -12.64
C LEU A 11 6.71 10.76 -12.32
N ARG A 12 5.91 10.38 -13.32
CA ARG A 12 4.47 10.21 -13.13
C ARG A 12 4.17 9.19 -12.04
N VAL A 13 4.79 8.02 -12.10
CA VAL A 13 4.59 6.95 -11.11
C VAL A 13 4.98 7.43 -9.72
N THR A 14 6.12 8.10 -9.59
CA THR A 14 6.59 8.63 -8.31
C THR A 14 5.61 9.65 -7.74
N LEU A 15 5.11 10.55 -8.58
CA LEU A 15 4.17 11.58 -8.14
C LEU A 15 2.81 10.99 -7.76
N ILE A 16 2.34 9.97 -8.47
CA ILE A 16 1.10 9.27 -8.12
C ILE A 16 1.23 8.62 -6.74
N ILE A 17 2.31 7.91 -6.49
CA ILE A 17 2.56 7.28 -5.19
C ILE A 17 2.63 8.33 -4.09
N PHE A 18 3.31 9.44 -4.35
CA PHE A 18 3.41 10.54 -3.41
C PHE A 18 2.02 11.09 -3.07
N GLU A 19 1.19 11.38 -4.08
CA GLU A 19 -0.17 11.86 -3.86
C GLU A 19 -1.02 10.88 -3.04
N GLU A 20 -0.97 9.59 -3.38
CA GLU A 20 -1.69 8.54 -2.65
C GLU A 20 -1.28 8.50 -1.18
N ARG A 21 0.01 8.61 -0.88
CA ARG A 21 0.51 8.61 0.49
C ARG A 21 0.10 9.86 1.25
N LEU A 22 0.06 11.00 0.59
CA LEU A 22 -0.44 12.24 1.21
C LEU A 22 -1.91 12.10 1.60
N ASP A 23 -2.72 11.48 0.74
CA ASP A 23 -4.13 11.24 1.05
C ASP A 23 -4.31 10.28 2.22
N GLU A 24 -3.47 9.26 2.34
CA GLU A 24 -3.46 8.35 3.49
C GLU A 24 -3.11 9.09 4.79
N ILE A 25 -2.11 9.99 4.73
CA ILE A 25 -1.70 10.78 5.90
C ILE A 25 -2.86 11.67 6.36
N ILE A 26 -3.55 12.32 5.43
CA ILE A 26 -4.74 13.11 5.78
C ILE A 26 -5.79 12.26 6.48
N GLY A 27 -6.03 11.05 5.97
CA GLY A 27 -6.96 10.11 6.58
C GLY A 27 -6.58 9.78 8.03
N LEU A 28 -5.29 9.59 8.30
CA LEU A 28 -4.80 9.35 9.66
C LEU A 28 -4.99 10.57 10.55
N CYS A 29 -4.80 11.77 10.03
CA CYS A 29 -5.01 13.01 10.79
C CYS A 29 -6.47 13.19 11.20
N GLU A 30 -7.41 12.68 10.42
CA GLU A 30 -8.84 12.85 10.63
C GLU A 30 -9.49 11.71 11.42
N THR A 31 -8.73 10.67 11.72
CA THR A 31 -9.23 9.49 12.44
C THR A 31 -8.68 9.49 13.87
N ASP A 32 -9.57 9.49 14.87
CA ASP A 32 -9.17 9.50 16.27
C ASP A 32 -8.55 8.16 16.68
N GLU A 33 -9.11 7.08 16.21
CA GLU A 33 -8.71 5.75 16.62
C GLU A 33 -9.04 4.74 15.52
N LYS A 34 -8.12 3.82 15.28
CA LYS A 34 -8.31 2.74 14.31
C LYS A 34 -7.87 1.42 14.94
N LYS A 35 -8.79 0.46 15.01
CA LYS A 35 -8.53 -0.85 15.62
C LYS A 35 -8.66 -1.96 14.59
N GLY A 36 -7.63 -2.81 14.53
CA GLY A 36 -7.67 -4.09 13.84
C GLY A 36 -7.64 -5.23 14.84
N ILE A 37 -7.42 -6.44 14.37
CA ILE A 37 -7.27 -7.62 15.24
C ILE A 37 -5.93 -7.57 15.97
N LEU A 38 -4.87 -7.17 15.27
CA LEU A 38 -3.50 -7.18 15.79
C LEU A 38 -2.91 -5.78 15.97
N TYR A 39 -3.64 -4.75 15.69
CA TYR A 39 -3.12 -3.38 15.84
C TYR A 39 -4.18 -2.44 16.41
N HIS A 40 -3.68 -1.41 17.07
CA HIS A 40 -4.49 -0.33 17.60
C HIS A 40 -3.72 0.96 17.41
N ILE A 41 -4.24 1.84 16.57
CA ILE A 41 -3.64 3.14 16.29
C ILE A 41 -4.46 4.20 16.98
N LYS A 42 -3.83 4.97 17.88
CA LYS A 42 -4.44 6.12 18.55
C LYS A 42 -3.83 7.38 17.97
N ASN A 43 -4.69 8.32 17.61
CA ASN A 43 -4.22 9.62 17.15
C ASN A 43 -3.70 10.43 18.34
N ASN A 44 -2.39 10.61 18.41
CA ASN A 44 -1.73 11.40 19.44
C ASN A 44 -1.20 12.74 18.92
N LEU A 45 -1.70 13.17 17.76
CA LEU A 45 -1.33 14.47 17.20
C LEU A 45 -1.99 15.59 17.99
N THR A 46 -1.25 16.66 18.23
CA THR A 46 -1.82 17.90 18.75
C THR A 46 -2.55 18.62 17.63
N GLU A 47 -3.42 19.57 17.99
CA GLU A 47 -4.10 20.40 16.98
C GLU A 47 -3.12 21.16 16.11
N GLN A 48 -2.02 21.65 16.72
CA GLN A 48 -0.98 22.37 16.01
C GLN A 48 -0.27 21.45 15.00
N GLU A 49 0.08 20.24 15.42
CA GLU A 49 0.72 19.26 14.54
C GLU A 49 -0.19 18.87 13.38
N THR A 50 -1.46 18.64 13.66
CA THR A 50 -2.45 18.31 12.61
C THR A 50 -2.56 19.44 11.59
N ARG A 51 -2.66 20.67 12.05
CA ARG A 51 -2.76 21.84 11.18
C ARG A 51 -1.50 21.99 10.33
N GLN A 52 -0.33 21.84 10.94
CA GLN A 52 0.96 21.94 10.26
C GLN A 52 1.09 20.89 9.17
N ILE A 53 0.71 19.64 9.45
CA ILE A 53 0.74 18.55 8.46
C ILE A 53 -0.20 18.86 7.31
N LYS A 54 -1.43 19.27 7.59
CA LYS A 54 -2.42 19.59 6.56
C LYS A 54 -1.97 20.75 5.67
N ASP A 55 -1.39 21.78 6.27
CA ASP A 55 -0.86 22.93 5.53
C ASP A 55 0.28 22.51 4.61
N ARG A 56 1.20 21.69 5.09
CA ARG A 56 2.30 21.17 4.27
C ARG A 56 1.80 20.30 3.12
N ILE A 57 0.81 19.46 3.37
CA ILE A 57 0.23 18.62 2.32
C ILE A 57 -0.43 19.48 1.25
N ALA A 58 -1.14 20.54 1.65
CA ALA A 58 -1.72 21.47 0.69
C ALA A 58 -0.64 22.11 -0.21
N GLU A 59 0.50 22.50 0.38
CA GLU A 59 1.65 23.01 -0.39
C GLU A 59 2.20 21.97 -1.33
N PHE A 60 2.37 20.72 -0.87
CA PHE A 60 2.88 19.62 -1.71
C PHE A 60 1.95 19.36 -2.89
N LYS A 61 0.65 19.33 -2.67
CA LYS A 61 -0.32 19.14 -3.74
C LYS A 61 -0.27 20.28 -4.76
N LYS A 62 -0.05 21.49 -4.30
CA LYS A 62 0.13 22.64 -5.18
C LYS A 62 1.36 22.45 -6.07
N VAL A 63 2.47 22.01 -5.50
CA VAL A 63 3.71 21.74 -6.25
C VAL A 63 3.50 20.61 -7.26
N ILE A 64 2.80 19.53 -6.85
CA ILE A 64 2.46 18.44 -7.78
C ILE A 64 1.65 18.97 -8.97
N GLY A 65 0.66 19.82 -8.70
CA GLY A 65 -0.13 20.44 -9.75
C GLY A 65 0.71 21.28 -10.71
N GLN A 66 1.65 22.05 -10.17
CA GLN A 66 2.56 22.87 -10.98
C GLN A 66 3.47 21.99 -11.86
N LEU A 67 4.04 20.93 -11.29
CA LEU A 67 4.86 19.98 -12.04
C LEU A 67 4.06 19.28 -13.13
N THR A 68 2.83 18.90 -12.82
CA THR A 68 1.94 18.25 -13.79
C THR A 68 1.70 19.13 -15.00
N GLN A 69 1.47 20.42 -14.79
CA GLN A 69 1.30 21.38 -15.88
C GLN A 69 2.61 21.61 -16.64
N GLN A 70 3.71 21.80 -15.91
CA GLN A 70 5.01 22.09 -16.48
C GLN A 70 5.52 20.95 -17.35
N LEU A 71 5.28 19.71 -16.94
CA LEU A 71 5.69 18.50 -17.64
C LEU A 71 4.61 17.95 -18.57
N ASN A 72 3.45 18.59 -18.61
CA ASN A 72 2.30 18.17 -19.41
C ASN A 72 1.91 16.71 -19.15
N LEU A 73 1.82 16.36 -17.87
CA LEU A 73 1.44 15.01 -17.45
C LEU A 73 -0.09 14.87 -17.47
N GLU A 74 -0.55 13.77 -18.06
CA GLU A 74 -1.98 13.44 -18.07
C GLU A 74 -2.33 12.55 -16.87
N LYS A 75 -3.59 12.64 -16.42
CA LYS A 75 -4.09 11.76 -15.38
C LYS A 75 -4.11 10.31 -15.89
N GLU A 76 -3.59 9.41 -15.09
CA GLU A 76 -3.69 8.00 -15.36
C GLU A 76 -5.07 7.50 -14.94
N LYS A 77 -5.77 6.84 -15.87
CA LYS A 77 -7.04 6.22 -15.58
C LYS A 77 -6.83 4.78 -15.14
N SER A 78 -7.30 4.44 -13.94
CA SER A 78 -7.19 3.09 -13.39
C SER A 78 -8.55 2.55 -13.03
N TYR A 79 -8.66 1.23 -12.98
CA TYR A 79 -9.88 0.54 -12.64
C TYR A 79 -9.74 -0.19 -11.31
N THR A 80 -10.79 -0.16 -10.51
CA THR A 80 -10.81 -0.72 -9.16
C THR A 80 -10.36 -2.19 -9.12
N LYS A 81 -10.83 -3.01 -10.04
CA LYS A 81 -10.45 -4.43 -10.09
C LYS A 81 -8.95 -4.63 -10.23
N LYS A 82 -8.31 -3.82 -11.08
CA LYS A 82 -6.87 -3.89 -11.31
C LYS A 82 -6.09 -3.49 -10.06
N ILE A 83 -6.55 -2.44 -9.38
CA ILE A 83 -5.91 -1.94 -8.15
C ILE A 83 -6.02 -2.98 -7.05
N ILE A 84 -7.22 -3.54 -6.83
CA ILE A 84 -7.45 -4.56 -5.81
C ILE A 84 -6.63 -5.81 -6.11
N SER A 85 -6.62 -6.25 -7.38
CA SER A 85 -5.83 -7.40 -7.80
C SER A 85 -4.33 -7.19 -7.53
N GLY A 86 -3.83 -5.98 -7.78
CA GLY A 86 -2.45 -5.60 -7.47
C GLY A 86 -2.15 -5.67 -5.99
N TYR A 87 -3.04 -5.16 -5.14
CA TYR A 87 -2.89 -5.23 -3.69
C TYR A 87 -2.85 -6.67 -3.21
N PHE A 88 -3.77 -7.53 -3.69
CA PHE A 88 -3.76 -8.95 -3.31
C PHE A 88 -2.50 -9.66 -3.79
N SER A 89 -1.95 -9.29 -4.93
CA SER A 89 -0.69 -9.86 -5.41
C SER A 89 0.47 -9.56 -4.45
N ILE A 90 0.54 -8.33 -3.95
CA ILE A 90 1.53 -7.92 -2.95
C ILE A 90 1.30 -8.66 -1.64
N LEU A 91 0.05 -8.74 -1.19
CA LEU A 91 -0.33 -9.45 0.04
C LEU A 91 0.01 -10.95 -0.04
N TRP A 92 -0.19 -11.55 -1.22
CA TRP A 92 0.16 -12.96 -1.42
C TRP A 92 1.65 -13.21 -1.16
N VAL A 93 2.52 -12.33 -1.65
CA VAL A 93 3.97 -12.43 -1.38
C VAL A 93 4.26 -12.38 0.11
N GLY A 94 3.60 -11.46 0.83
CA GLY A 94 3.72 -11.35 2.29
C GLY A 94 3.23 -12.60 3.01
N LEU A 95 2.12 -13.18 2.56
CA LEU A 95 1.57 -14.40 3.18
C LEU A 95 2.48 -15.61 3.04
N CYS A 96 3.29 -15.67 1.99
CA CYS A 96 4.27 -16.74 1.83
C CYS A 96 5.29 -16.76 2.98
N SER A 97 5.45 -15.67 3.71
CA SER A 97 6.32 -15.60 4.88
C SER A 97 5.75 -16.32 6.11
N LEU A 98 4.47 -16.72 6.07
CA LEU A 98 3.84 -17.47 7.17
C LEU A 98 4.24 -18.94 7.19
N GLU A 99 4.87 -19.45 6.15
CA GLU A 99 5.31 -20.85 6.12
C GLU A 99 6.35 -21.09 7.21
N SER A 100 6.25 -22.24 7.88
CA SER A 100 7.15 -22.64 8.96
C SER A 100 8.62 -22.60 8.55
N LYS A 101 8.90 -22.93 7.30
CA LYS A 101 10.24 -22.87 6.72
C LYS A 101 10.88 -21.49 6.83
N ARG A 102 10.09 -20.42 6.69
CA ARG A 102 10.57 -19.04 6.82
C ARG A 102 10.92 -18.66 8.24
N LEU A 103 10.24 -19.30 9.21
CA LEU A 103 10.50 -19.07 10.63
C LEU A 103 11.85 -19.62 11.07
N GLU A 104 12.44 -20.55 10.32
CA GLU A 104 13.76 -21.09 10.60
C GLU A 104 14.85 -20.00 10.64
N ASN A 105 14.62 -18.89 9.93
CA ASN A 105 15.52 -17.74 9.93
C ASN A 105 15.60 -17.05 11.29
N TYR A 106 14.61 -17.29 12.18
CA TYR A 106 14.49 -16.66 13.49
C TYR A 106 14.72 -17.63 14.64
N GLY A 107 15.06 -18.90 14.34
CA GLY A 107 15.32 -19.92 15.33
C GLY A 107 14.79 -21.28 14.90
N GLU A 108 15.09 -22.29 15.71
CA GLU A 108 14.60 -23.65 15.50
C GLU A 108 13.08 -23.69 15.52
N VAL A 109 12.49 -24.41 14.58
CA VAL A 109 11.04 -24.54 14.45
C VAL A 109 10.60 -25.92 14.92
N ASP A 110 9.67 -25.97 15.89
CA ASP A 110 9.10 -27.20 16.37
C ASP A 110 8.21 -27.84 15.28
N GLU A 111 8.19 -29.16 15.24
CA GLU A 111 7.35 -29.93 14.29
C GLU A 111 5.87 -29.57 14.38
N SER A 112 5.39 -29.26 15.59
CA SER A 112 3.99 -28.85 15.77
C SER A 112 3.63 -27.59 15.00
N VAL A 113 4.58 -26.67 14.83
CA VAL A 113 4.39 -25.42 14.07
C VAL A 113 4.15 -25.74 12.60
N GLU A 114 4.94 -26.62 12.01
CA GLU A 114 4.76 -27.05 10.63
C GLU A 114 3.37 -27.68 10.41
N LYS A 115 2.96 -28.57 11.30
CA LYS A 115 1.67 -29.27 11.20
C LYS A 115 0.47 -28.35 11.38
N GLU A 116 0.58 -27.35 12.24
CA GLU A 116 -0.54 -26.47 12.58
C GLU A 116 -0.58 -25.21 11.71
N LEU A 117 0.59 -24.62 11.42
CA LEU A 117 0.66 -23.34 10.71
C LEU A 117 0.59 -23.51 9.21
N ASP A 118 1.31 -24.46 8.62
CA ASP A 118 1.41 -24.59 7.17
C ASP A 118 0.04 -24.80 6.49
N PRO A 119 -0.89 -25.61 7.02
CA PRO A 119 -2.22 -25.70 6.42
C PRO A 119 -2.97 -24.39 6.42
N ILE A 120 -2.81 -23.58 7.47
CA ILE A 120 -3.45 -22.26 7.58
C ILE A 120 -2.83 -21.30 6.55
N ALA A 121 -1.50 -21.27 6.46
CA ALA A 121 -0.78 -20.45 5.49
C ALA A 121 -1.19 -20.81 4.05
N ASN A 122 -1.25 -22.10 3.74
CA ASN A 122 -1.67 -22.58 2.43
C ASN A 122 -3.11 -22.20 2.10
N ARG A 123 -4.00 -22.28 3.09
CA ARG A 123 -5.40 -21.88 2.92
C ARG A 123 -5.52 -20.39 2.57
N LEU A 124 -4.78 -19.54 3.26
CA LEU A 124 -4.78 -18.09 3.01
C LEU A 124 -4.20 -17.75 1.63
N THR A 125 -3.05 -18.32 1.28
CA THR A 125 -2.41 -18.05 -0.02
C THR A 125 -3.27 -18.53 -1.18
N ARG A 126 -3.89 -19.70 -1.04
CA ARG A 126 -4.79 -20.24 -2.06
C ARG A 126 -6.02 -19.36 -2.24
N SER A 127 -6.62 -18.91 -1.15
CA SER A 127 -7.79 -18.04 -1.18
C SER A 127 -7.49 -16.71 -1.86
N VAL A 128 -6.33 -16.13 -1.58
CA VAL A 128 -5.90 -14.89 -2.23
C VAL A 128 -5.70 -15.10 -3.74
N LEU A 129 -5.07 -16.21 -4.14
CA LEU A 129 -4.91 -16.52 -5.57
C LEU A 129 -6.25 -16.70 -6.29
N GLU A 130 -7.24 -17.30 -5.62
CA GLU A 130 -8.58 -17.46 -6.18
C GLU A 130 -9.24 -16.11 -6.46
N ILE A 131 -9.12 -15.15 -5.52
CA ILE A 131 -9.64 -13.79 -5.72
C ILE A 131 -8.95 -13.12 -6.90
N ILE A 132 -7.62 -13.21 -6.99
CA ILE A 132 -6.86 -12.61 -8.09
C ILE A 132 -7.34 -13.16 -9.44
N ARG A 133 -7.51 -14.47 -9.54
CA ARG A 133 -8.00 -15.12 -10.77
C ARG A 133 -9.42 -14.69 -11.12
N SER A 134 -10.29 -14.62 -10.10
CA SER A 134 -11.67 -14.17 -10.27
C SER A 134 -11.74 -12.75 -10.83
N LEU A 135 -10.90 -11.84 -10.34
CA LEU A 135 -10.87 -10.46 -10.81
C LEU A 135 -10.30 -10.31 -12.22
N LYS A 136 -9.42 -11.20 -12.63
CA LYS A 136 -8.85 -11.20 -13.98
C LYS A 136 -9.80 -11.74 -15.04
N SER A 137 -10.67 -12.66 -14.66
CA SER A 137 -11.56 -13.35 -15.60
C SER A 137 -12.85 -12.59 -15.92
N SER A 138 -13.07 -11.44 -15.28
CA SER A 138 -14.31 -10.65 -15.47
C SER A 138 -14.13 -9.43 -16.34
#